data_bd0ea1aa66987e4bb8080387dc8e7d7c
#
_entry.id   bd0ea1aa66987e4bb8080387dc8e7d7c
#
_cell.length_a   1.000
_cell.length_b   1.000
_cell.length_c   1.000
_cell.angle_alpha   90.00
_cell.angle_beta   90.00
_cell.angle_gamma   90.00
#
_symmetry.space_group_name_H-M   'P 1'
#
loop_
_entity.id
_entity.type
_entity.pdbx_description
1 polymer ?
#
loop_
_entity_poly.entity_id
_entity_poly.type
_entity_poly.pdbx_seq_one_letter_code
_entity_poly.pdbx_strand_id
1 'polypeptide(L)'
;TKEVWTAAYVVPENIVADNNVIPFTIDYRDIFTVPGEQEVNGVTGNIIYDGEDPELSLFSVTSNNDNDPKRAKVGDEITVTIKGEERLAKTADPYVERPAVTIAGTSVDATASDDTDSTWTATYTMQNTDTEGDISILLDYKDYAGNEGSTLTQAGLIPSSTAVVFD
;
A
#
# COMPACT_ATOMS: atom_id res chain seq x y z
N THR A 1 -34.46 -16.43 -23.37
CA THR A 1 -33.32 -15.54 -23.05
C THR A 1 -33.15 -15.50 -21.57
N LYS A 2 -31.92 -15.75 -21.06
CA LYS A 2 -31.59 -15.50 -19.66
C LYS A 2 -31.49 -13.99 -19.44
N GLU A 3 -32.30 -13.44 -18.57
CA GLU A 3 -32.17 -12.04 -18.17
C GLU A 3 -31.10 -11.93 -17.08
N VAL A 4 -30.27 -10.89 -17.19
CA VAL A 4 -29.25 -10.55 -16.20
C VAL A 4 -29.73 -9.30 -15.47
N TRP A 5 -29.70 -9.36 -14.16
CA TRP A 5 -30.06 -8.25 -13.29
C TRP A 5 -28.82 -7.79 -12.55
N THR A 6 -28.68 -6.48 -12.40
CA THR A 6 -27.59 -5.87 -11.66
C THR A 6 -28.15 -4.96 -10.58
N ALA A 7 -27.50 -4.97 -9.41
CA ALA A 7 -27.74 -4.01 -8.34
C ALA A 7 -26.40 -3.40 -7.94
N ALA A 8 -26.41 -2.10 -7.61
CA ALA A 8 -25.23 -1.41 -7.11
C ALA A 8 -25.54 -0.86 -5.72
N TYR A 9 -24.58 -0.97 -4.84
CA TYR A 9 -24.60 -0.39 -3.49
C TYR A 9 -23.33 0.40 -3.26
N VAL A 10 -23.49 1.63 -2.79
CA VAL A 10 -22.37 2.48 -2.39
C VAL A 10 -22.17 2.30 -0.89
N VAL A 11 -20.99 1.84 -0.51
CA VAL A 11 -20.62 1.68 0.90
C VAL A 11 -20.53 3.08 1.53
N PRO A 12 -21.29 3.38 2.58
CA PRO A 12 -21.23 4.68 3.26
C PRO A 12 -19.93 4.83 4.05
N GLU A 13 -19.38 6.06 4.11
CA GLU A 13 -18.14 6.39 4.84
C GLU A 13 -18.21 6.12 6.37
N ASN A 14 -19.38 5.88 6.92
CA ASN A 14 -19.58 5.66 8.35
C ASN A 14 -19.82 4.19 8.74
N ILE A 15 -19.47 3.25 7.90
CA ILE A 15 -19.46 1.83 8.28
C ILE A 15 -18.30 1.61 9.26
N VAL A 16 -18.65 1.25 10.50
CA VAL A 16 -17.70 1.09 11.64
C VAL A 16 -17.16 -0.33 11.72
N ALA A 17 -17.14 -1.09 10.66
CA ALA A 17 -16.71 -2.49 10.73
C ALA A 17 -15.65 -2.78 9.70
N ASP A 18 -14.40 -2.76 10.14
CA ASP A 18 -13.26 -3.15 9.36
C ASP A 18 -13.21 -4.65 9.12
N ASN A 19 -12.69 -5.08 7.97
CA ASN A 19 -12.56 -6.49 7.55
C ASN A 19 -13.86 -7.31 7.61
N ASN A 20 -15.03 -6.66 7.59
CA ASN A 20 -16.31 -7.34 7.59
C ASN A 20 -16.85 -7.55 6.18
N VAL A 21 -17.38 -8.76 5.98
CA VAL A 21 -18.13 -9.10 4.77
C VAL A 21 -19.37 -8.22 4.67
N ILE A 22 -19.53 -7.53 3.54
CA ILE A 22 -20.77 -6.78 3.27
C ILE A 22 -21.89 -7.78 3.04
N PRO A 23 -22.88 -7.88 3.97
CA PRO A 23 -23.96 -8.81 3.81
C PRO A 23 -24.95 -8.31 2.76
N PHE A 24 -25.43 -9.20 1.92
CA PHE A 24 -26.55 -8.92 1.03
C PHE A 24 -27.46 -10.12 0.88
N THR A 25 -28.71 -9.87 0.50
CA THR A 25 -29.70 -10.89 0.22
C THR A 25 -30.35 -10.60 -1.13
N ILE A 26 -30.63 -11.64 -1.89
CA ILE A 26 -31.37 -11.56 -3.15
C ILE A 26 -32.63 -12.39 -3.00
N ASP A 27 -33.77 -11.69 -3.04
CA ASP A 27 -35.09 -12.31 -3.13
C ASP A 27 -35.58 -12.16 -4.56
N TYR A 28 -35.99 -13.25 -5.16
CA TYR A 28 -36.50 -13.24 -6.54
C TYR A 28 -37.73 -14.10 -6.71
N ARG A 29 -38.52 -13.80 -7.72
CA ARG A 29 -39.72 -14.54 -8.09
C ARG A 29 -39.73 -14.77 -9.61
N ASP A 30 -40.38 -15.86 -10.02
CA ASP A 30 -40.66 -16.07 -11.43
C ASP A 30 -41.84 -15.17 -11.91
N ILE A 31 -42.13 -15.23 -13.18
CA ILE A 31 -43.24 -14.46 -13.82
C ILE A 31 -44.63 -14.86 -13.24
N PHE A 32 -44.75 -15.99 -12.59
CA PHE A 32 -45.96 -16.46 -11.96
C PHE A 32 -46.00 -16.14 -10.46
N THR A 33 -45.05 -15.31 -9.98
CA THR A 33 -44.92 -14.90 -8.57
C THR A 33 -44.47 -15.99 -7.61
N VAL A 34 -43.98 -17.13 -8.09
CA VAL A 34 -43.44 -18.20 -7.27
C VAL A 34 -42.08 -17.74 -6.74
N PRO A 35 -41.84 -17.73 -5.41
CA PRO A 35 -40.56 -17.34 -4.86
C PRO A 35 -39.47 -18.35 -5.24
N GLY A 36 -38.26 -17.83 -5.59
CA GLY A 36 -37.06 -18.62 -5.59
C GLY A 36 -36.46 -18.80 -4.21
N GLU A 37 -35.41 -19.59 -4.09
CA GLU A 37 -34.63 -19.66 -2.87
C GLU A 37 -33.89 -18.34 -2.65
N GLN A 38 -33.88 -17.84 -1.43
CA GLN A 38 -33.14 -16.63 -1.07
C GLN A 38 -31.64 -16.91 -1.14
N GLU A 39 -30.92 -16.11 -1.94
CA GLU A 39 -29.47 -16.12 -1.97
C GLU A 39 -28.92 -15.12 -0.96
N VAL A 40 -27.93 -15.57 -0.18
CA VAL A 40 -27.28 -14.77 0.88
C VAL A 40 -25.77 -14.76 0.64
N ASN A 41 -25.16 -13.58 0.67
CA ASN A 41 -23.70 -13.37 0.55
C ASN A 41 -23.06 -13.95 -0.73
N GLY A 42 -23.82 -14.09 -1.79
CA GLY A 42 -23.32 -14.43 -3.12
C GLY A 42 -22.70 -15.83 -3.28
N VAL A 43 -22.83 -16.35 -4.48
CA VAL A 43 -22.31 -17.67 -4.85
C VAL A 43 -20.83 -17.63 -5.25
N THR A 44 -20.29 -16.45 -5.53
CA THR A 44 -18.89 -16.27 -5.95
C THR A 44 -18.24 -15.05 -5.31
N GLY A 45 -17.67 -15.27 -4.13
CA GLY A 45 -16.83 -14.30 -3.44
C GLY A 45 -17.60 -13.37 -2.48
N ASN A 46 -17.01 -13.15 -1.32
CA ASN A 46 -17.44 -12.12 -0.40
C ASN A 46 -16.77 -10.80 -0.76
N ILE A 47 -17.51 -9.71 -0.66
CA ILE A 47 -16.94 -8.36 -0.67
C ILE A 47 -16.61 -8.02 0.77
N ILE A 48 -15.35 -7.75 1.04
CA ILE A 48 -14.85 -7.33 2.35
C ILE A 48 -14.73 -5.81 2.30
N TYR A 49 -15.25 -5.15 3.32
CA TYR A 49 -15.02 -3.73 3.54
C TYR A 49 -13.76 -3.58 4.39
N ASP A 50 -12.87 -2.71 3.95
CA ASP A 50 -11.68 -2.27 4.64
C ASP A 50 -11.69 -0.75 4.63
N GLY A 51 -11.68 -0.15 5.78
CA GLY A 51 -11.76 1.30 5.96
C GLY A 51 -10.74 1.81 6.98
N GLU A 52 -9.76 0.98 7.37
CA GLU A 52 -8.66 1.40 8.23
C GLU A 52 -7.47 1.86 7.37
N ASP A 53 -6.77 2.89 7.84
CA ASP A 53 -5.55 3.36 7.19
C ASP A 53 -4.41 2.37 7.46
N PRO A 54 -3.54 2.07 6.47
CA PRO A 54 -2.46 1.13 6.65
C PRO A 54 -1.39 1.65 7.61
N GLU A 55 -0.87 0.76 8.46
CA GLU A 55 0.26 1.03 9.35
C GLU A 55 1.53 0.32 8.87
N LEU A 56 2.69 0.89 9.21
CA LEU A 56 3.98 0.30 8.92
C LEU A 56 4.64 -0.25 10.19
N SER A 57 5.15 -1.48 10.09
CA SER A 57 6.00 -2.10 11.11
C SER A 57 7.50 -1.81 10.89
N LEU A 58 7.89 -1.41 9.67
CA LEU A 58 9.25 -1.01 9.31
C LEU A 58 9.24 0.09 8.27
N PHE A 59 10.00 1.14 8.52
CA PHE A 59 10.42 2.12 7.54
C PHE A 59 11.88 2.47 7.81
N SER A 60 12.80 1.96 7.01
CA SER A 60 14.25 2.11 7.26
C SER A 60 14.98 2.58 6.02
N VAL A 61 16.09 3.29 6.25
CA VAL A 61 16.99 3.78 5.21
C VAL A 61 18.41 3.39 5.56
N THR A 62 19.12 2.82 4.60
CA THR A 62 20.52 2.40 4.73
C THR A 62 21.30 2.74 3.47
N SER A 63 22.62 2.90 3.63
CA SER A 63 23.58 2.98 2.53
C SER A 63 24.39 1.68 2.44
N ASN A 64 24.84 1.33 1.24
CA ASN A 64 25.80 0.25 1.04
C ASN A 64 27.26 0.69 1.28
N ASN A 65 27.48 1.82 1.94
CA ASN A 65 28.82 2.29 2.31
C ASN A 65 29.52 1.28 3.21
N ASP A 66 30.71 0.82 2.81
CA ASP A 66 31.48 -0.25 3.50
C ASP A 66 31.89 0.11 4.94
N ASN A 67 31.99 1.39 5.26
CA ASN A 67 32.46 1.84 6.57
C ASN A 67 31.32 2.14 7.54
N ASP A 68 30.21 2.72 7.03
CA ASP A 68 29.08 3.11 7.87
C ASP A 68 27.79 3.16 7.02
N PRO A 69 26.79 2.31 7.31
CA PRO A 69 25.51 2.33 6.59
C PRO A 69 24.67 3.59 6.84
N LYS A 70 25.13 4.50 7.70
CA LYS A 70 24.53 5.81 7.96
C LYS A 70 25.23 6.95 7.22
N ARG A 71 26.20 6.62 6.35
CA ARG A 71 26.89 7.57 5.49
C ARG A 71 26.83 7.12 4.05
N ALA A 72 26.86 8.07 3.15
CA ALA A 72 26.93 7.81 1.71
C ALA A 72 27.87 8.80 1.04
N LYS A 73 28.53 8.38 -0.03
CA LYS A 73 29.28 9.20 -0.97
C LYS A 73 28.75 8.97 -2.39
N VAL A 74 29.22 9.73 -3.34
CA VAL A 74 28.91 9.53 -4.77
C VAL A 74 29.16 8.08 -5.18
N GLY A 75 28.16 7.45 -5.77
CA GLY A 75 28.18 6.05 -6.22
C GLY A 75 27.70 5.04 -5.19
N ASP A 76 27.51 5.42 -3.92
CA ASP A 76 26.89 4.55 -2.94
C ASP A 76 25.38 4.41 -3.23
N GLU A 77 24.82 3.25 -2.94
CA GLU A 77 23.40 2.95 -3.11
C GLU A 77 22.66 3.15 -1.79
N ILE A 78 21.61 3.94 -1.85
CA ILE A 78 20.65 4.11 -0.74
C ILE A 78 19.51 3.13 -0.94
N THR A 79 19.22 2.36 0.09
CA THR A 79 18.09 1.43 0.12
C THR A 79 17.07 1.89 1.14
N VAL A 80 15.83 2.11 0.68
CA VAL A 80 14.66 2.30 1.53
C VAL A 80 13.93 0.98 1.63
N THR A 81 13.67 0.51 2.85
CA THR A 81 12.89 -0.70 3.12
C THR A 81 11.63 -0.32 3.88
N ILE A 82 10.49 -0.80 3.38
CA ILE A 82 9.15 -0.51 3.88
C ILE A 82 8.49 -1.86 4.19
N LYS A 83 7.84 -1.98 5.36
CA LYS A 83 7.04 -3.15 5.69
C LYS A 83 5.73 -2.72 6.32
N GLY A 84 4.62 -3.03 5.67
CA GLY A 84 3.28 -2.87 6.21
C GLY A 84 2.98 -3.91 7.30
N GLU A 85 2.12 -3.56 8.23
CA GLU A 85 1.48 -4.56 9.12
C GLU A 85 0.48 -5.41 8.35
N GLU A 86 0.04 -4.87 7.21
CA GLU A 86 -0.83 -5.51 6.25
C GLU A 86 -0.25 -5.43 4.83
N ARG A 87 -1.03 -5.93 3.88
CA ARG A 87 -0.69 -5.91 2.46
C ARG A 87 -0.81 -4.49 1.90
N LEU A 88 0.27 -3.97 1.34
CA LEU A 88 0.26 -2.68 0.66
C LEU A 88 -0.12 -2.83 -0.83
N ALA A 89 -0.63 -1.75 -1.38
CA ALA A 89 -1.08 -1.67 -2.75
C ALA A 89 0.02 -1.90 -3.79
N LYS A 90 -0.28 -2.62 -4.89
CA LYS A 90 0.66 -2.84 -5.99
C LYS A 90 0.04 -2.55 -7.37
N THR A 91 0.87 -2.14 -8.31
CA THR A 91 0.50 -1.69 -9.67
C THR A 91 -0.05 -2.76 -10.63
N ALA A 92 -0.26 -3.99 -10.24
CA ALA A 92 -0.86 -4.99 -11.12
C ALA A 92 -2.39 -4.82 -11.31
N ASP A 93 -3.01 -4.03 -10.44
CA ASP A 93 -4.39 -3.61 -10.56
C ASP A 93 -4.42 -2.16 -11.08
N PRO A 94 -5.20 -1.82 -12.13
CA PRO A 94 -5.28 -0.46 -12.66
C PRO A 94 -5.84 0.56 -11.68
N TYR A 95 -6.25 0.12 -10.48
CA TYR A 95 -6.88 0.96 -9.47
C TYR A 95 -6.02 1.20 -8.21
N VAL A 96 -4.84 0.56 -8.09
CA VAL A 96 -4.06 0.60 -6.85
C VAL A 96 -2.59 0.92 -7.13
N GLU A 97 -2.08 1.97 -6.50
CA GLU A 97 -0.72 2.47 -6.70
C GLU A 97 0.24 1.87 -5.67
N ARG A 98 1.40 1.34 -6.14
CA ARG A 98 2.50 0.89 -5.27
C ARG A 98 3.02 2.04 -4.39
N PRO A 99 3.74 1.76 -3.28
CA PRO A 99 4.38 2.80 -2.48
C PRO A 99 5.21 3.75 -3.36
N ALA A 100 4.94 5.05 -3.25
CA ALA A 100 5.67 6.09 -3.97
C ALA A 100 6.81 6.60 -3.10
N VAL A 101 8.04 6.37 -3.56
CA VAL A 101 9.25 6.72 -2.82
C VAL A 101 10.02 7.80 -3.57
N THR A 102 10.42 8.85 -2.85
CA THR A 102 11.35 9.86 -3.34
C THR A 102 12.62 9.85 -2.50
N ILE A 103 13.78 9.71 -3.12
CA ILE A 103 15.12 9.71 -2.48
C ILE A 103 15.93 10.81 -3.07
N ALA A 104 16.49 11.69 -2.25
CA ALA A 104 17.29 12.86 -2.67
C ALA A 104 16.56 13.73 -3.72
N GLY A 105 15.24 13.85 -3.60
CA GLY A 105 14.41 14.59 -4.55
C GLY A 105 14.07 13.86 -5.86
N THR A 106 14.54 12.61 -6.02
CA THR A 106 14.29 11.79 -7.21
C THR A 106 13.25 10.71 -6.89
N SER A 107 12.17 10.62 -7.68
CA SER A 107 11.18 9.54 -7.57
C SER A 107 11.79 8.24 -8.04
N VAL A 108 11.64 7.18 -7.24
CA VAL A 108 12.15 5.84 -7.51
C VAL A 108 11.06 4.80 -7.37
N ASP A 109 11.15 3.76 -8.18
CA ASP A 109 10.18 2.66 -8.16
C ASP A 109 10.42 1.73 -6.97
N ALA A 110 9.41 1.56 -6.12
CA ALA A 110 9.42 0.52 -5.11
C ALA A 110 9.07 -0.84 -5.73
N THR A 111 9.74 -1.89 -5.27
CA THR A 111 9.54 -3.27 -5.72
C THR A 111 9.19 -4.14 -4.52
N ALA A 112 8.14 -4.95 -4.64
CA ALA A 112 7.78 -5.92 -3.60
C ALA A 112 8.89 -6.95 -3.42
N SER A 113 9.26 -7.22 -2.18
CA SER A 113 10.35 -8.14 -1.81
C SER A 113 9.81 -9.50 -1.35
N ASP A 114 8.50 -9.64 -1.20
CA ASP A 114 7.83 -10.86 -0.78
C ASP A 114 6.55 -11.13 -1.58
N ASP A 115 6.06 -12.36 -1.51
CA ASP A 115 4.84 -12.79 -2.21
C ASP A 115 3.55 -12.27 -1.56
N THR A 116 3.65 -11.62 -0.40
CA THR A 116 2.52 -11.07 0.35
C THR A 116 2.29 -9.59 0.07
N ASP A 117 3.18 -8.96 -0.72
CA ASP A 117 3.17 -7.52 -1.02
C ASP A 117 3.18 -6.64 0.25
N SER A 118 3.70 -7.15 1.36
CA SER A 118 3.82 -6.43 2.63
C SER A 118 5.18 -5.75 2.79
N THR A 119 6.23 -6.28 2.13
CA THR A 119 7.60 -5.75 2.19
C THR A 119 8.03 -5.21 0.83
N TRP A 120 8.50 -3.97 0.83
CA TRP A 120 8.92 -3.25 -0.37
C TRP A 120 10.29 -2.64 -0.20
N THR A 121 11.03 -2.57 -1.31
CA THR A 121 12.34 -1.90 -1.38
C THR A 121 12.40 -0.92 -2.53
N ALA A 122 13.05 0.22 -2.31
CA ALA A 122 13.38 1.19 -3.34
C ALA A 122 14.86 1.57 -3.19
N THR A 123 15.57 1.71 -4.31
CA THR A 123 17.01 2.02 -4.30
C THR A 123 17.33 3.23 -5.17
N TYR A 124 18.35 3.97 -4.75
CA TYR A 124 18.87 5.12 -5.48
C TYR A 124 20.39 5.19 -5.33
N THR A 125 21.10 5.38 -6.44
CA THR A 125 22.55 5.58 -6.42
C THR A 125 22.86 7.06 -6.33
N MET A 126 23.58 7.48 -5.27
CA MET A 126 23.94 8.88 -5.03
C MET A 126 24.78 9.47 -6.17
N GLN A 127 24.40 10.65 -6.60
CA GLN A 127 25.02 11.38 -7.71
C GLN A 127 25.82 12.57 -7.18
N ASN A 128 26.79 13.03 -7.97
CA ASN A 128 27.58 14.24 -7.66
C ASN A 128 26.77 15.56 -7.72
N THR A 129 25.52 15.49 -8.18
CA THR A 129 24.59 16.62 -8.24
C THR A 129 23.64 16.67 -7.05
N ASP A 130 23.64 15.62 -6.23
CA ASP A 130 22.80 15.55 -5.05
C ASP A 130 23.31 16.51 -3.96
N THR A 131 22.38 16.94 -3.10
CA THR A 131 22.71 17.87 -2.03
C THR A 131 23.36 17.15 -0.87
N GLU A 132 24.55 17.61 -0.44
CA GLU A 132 25.21 17.10 0.77
C GLU A 132 24.37 17.36 2.02
N GLY A 133 24.50 16.47 2.99
CA GLY A 133 23.78 16.49 4.27
C GLY A 133 22.80 15.33 4.43
N ASP A 134 21.78 15.50 5.24
CA ASP A 134 20.75 14.48 5.46
C ASP A 134 20.01 14.19 4.15
N ILE A 135 20.01 12.91 3.74
CA ILE A 135 19.30 12.49 2.51
C ILE A 135 17.81 12.64 2.71
N SER A 136 17.16 13.45 1.89
CA SER A 136 15.72 13.62 1.95
C SER A 136 15.00 12.36 1.46
N ILE A 137 14.06 11.87 2.25
CA ILE A 137 13.18 10.74 1.90
C ILE A 137 11.73 11.21 2.03
N LEU A 138 10.89 10.82 1.07
CA LEU A 138 9.46 10.96 1.13
C LEU A 138 8.82 9.62 0.74
N LEU A 139 7.83 9.18 1.50
CA LEU A 139 7.06 7.97 1.27
C LEU A 139 5.57 8.26 1.37
N ASP A 140 4.85 7.94 0.31
CA ASP A 140 3.39 7.84 0.28
C ASP A 140 3.02 6.40 -0.05
N TYR A 141 2.02 5.85 0.65
CA TYR A 141 1.61 4.47 0.49
C TYR A 141 0.11 4.30 0.76
N LYS A 142 -0.43 3.21 0.25
CA LYS A 142 -1.83 2.81 0.43
C LYS A 142 -1.88 1.31 0.74
N ASP A 143 -2.97 0.88 1.35
CA ASP A 143 -3.29 -0.53 1.47
C ASP A 143 -3.89 -1.09 0.16
N TYR A 144 -4.27 -2.35 0.20
CA TYR A 144 -4.87 -3.04 -0.94
C TYR A 144 -6.32 -2.62 -1.22
N ALA A 145 -7.01 -2.01 -0.26
CA ALA A 145 -8.35 -1.45 -0.42
C ALA A 145 -8.32 -0.02 -0.98
N GLY A 146 -7.16 0.65 -0.90
CA GLY A 146 -6.93 2.00 -1.38
C GLY A 146 -6.98 3.06 -0.28
N ASN A 147 -7.04 2.68 1.01
CA ASN A 147 -6.92 3.63 2.12
C ASN A 147 -5.49 4.20 2.16
N GLU A 148 -5.38 5.49 2.45
CA GLU A 148 -4.10 6.20 2.41
C GLU A 148 -3.41 6.16 3.77
N GLY A 149 -2.16 5.67 3.80
CA GLY A 149 -1.30 5.83 4.96
C GLY A 149 -0.79 7.26 5.13
N SER A 150 -0.34 7.58 6.32
CA SER A 150 0.26 8.89 6.58
C SER A 150 1.55 9.06 5.77
N THR A 151 1.68 10.17 5.06
CA THR A 151 2.95 10.53 4.38
C THR A 151 4.11 10.55 5.38
N LEU A 152 5.16 9.79 5.09
CA LEU A 152 6.33 9.69 5.94
C LEU A 152 7.56 10.34 5.31
N THR A 153 8.36 10.94 6.18
CA THR A 153 9.68 11.46 5.84
C THR A 153 10.75 10.73 6.66
N GLN A 154 12.01 11.07 6.47
CA GLN A 154 13.12 10.52 7.26
C GLN A 154 12.92 10.64 8.79
N ALA A 155 12.15 11.62 9.27
CA ALA A 155 11.80 11.75 10.68
C ALA A 155 10.85 10.65 11.17
N GLY A 156 10.14 9.98 10.25
CA GLY A 156 9.19 8.90 10.54
C GLY A 156 9.79 7.49 10.47
N LEU A 157 11.12 7.33 10.48
CA LEU A 157 11.76 6.00 10.43
C LEU A 157 11.31 5.10 11.58
N ILE A 158 11.00 3.84 11.26
CA ILE A 158 10.54 2.79 12.17
C ILE A 158 11.47 1.57 12.10
N PRO A 159 12.18 1.16 13.17
CA PRO A 159 12.30 1.91 14.42
C PRO A 159 12.99 3.28 14.21
N SER A 160 12.73 4.21 15.10
CA SER A 160 13.35 5.52 15.06
C SER A 160 14.89 5.40 14.98
N SER A 161 15.48 6.01 13.96
CA SER A 161 16.92 5.95 13.72
C SER A 161 17.43 7.30 13.20
N THR A 162 18.75 7.45 13.20
CA THR A 162 19.38 8.64 12.59
C THR A 162 19.30 8.57 11.05
N ALA A 163 19.24 9.73 10.44
CA ALA A 163 19.33 9.91 9.00
C ALA A 163 20.59 9.28 8.39
N VAL A 164 20.54 8.91 7.12
CA VAL A 164 21.74 8.67 6.32
C VAL A 164 22.22 10.03 5.81
N VAL A 165 23.51 10.30 5.96
CA VAL A 165 24.15 11.55 5.56
C VAL A 165 24.98 11.31 4.31
N PHE A 166 24.82 12.17 3.31
CA PHE A 166 25.62 12.21 2.09
C PHE A 166 26.69 13.30 2.20
N ASP A 167 27.96 12.98 1.88
CA ASP A 167 29.12 13.88 1.88
C ASP A 167 30.15 13.52 0.77
#